data_c057fd15164d81d73551e76d2a582aa6
#
_entry.id   c057fd15164d81d73551e76d2a582aa6
#
_cell.length_a   1.000
_cell.length_b   1.000
_cell.length_c   1.000
_cell.angle_alpha   90.00
_cell.angle_beta   90.00
_cell.angle_gamma   90.00
#
_symmetry.space_group_name_H-M   'P 1'
#
loop_
_entity.id
_entity.type
_entity.pdbx_description
1 polymer ?
#
loop_
_entity_poly.entity_id
_entity_poly.type
_entity_poly.pdbx_seq_one_letter_code
_entity_poly.pdbx_strand_id
1 'polypeptide(L)' 'MATPVTMPRLGESVAEGTIGSWLKNEGDLVEKDEAIAEIITDKINAELPSPVAGRLTKIIVQTDETVAVGTDIALIE' A
#
# COMPACT_ATOMS: atom_id res chain seq x y z
N MET A 1 14.40 -7.70 -9.56
CA MET A 1 13.97 -8.13 -8.22
C MET A 1 12.80 -7.26 -7.77
N ALA A 2 11.81 -7.88 -7.15
CA ALA A 2 10.65 -7.14 -6.68
C ALA A 2 10.98 -6.31 -5.43
N THR A 3 10.43 -5.11 -5.36
CA THR A 3 10.53 -4.26 -4.18
C THR A 3 9.23 -4.38 -3.41
N PRO A 4 9.26 -4.79 -2.15
CA PRO A 4 8.03 -4.89 -1.37
C PRO A 4 7.50 -3.51 -1.00
N VAL A 5 6.18 -3.37 -1.08
CA VAL A 5 5.48 -2.19 -0.58
C VAL A 5 4.93 -2.58 0.79
N THR A 6 5.34 -1.85 1.82
CA THR A 6 4.93 -2.17 3.18
C THR A 6 3.93 -1.15 3.69
N MET A 7 3.13 -1.57 4.68
CA MET A 7 2.17 -0.67 5.32
C MET A 7 2.94 0.42 6.07
N PRO A 8 2.78 1.70 5.69
CA PRO A 8 3.49 2.79 6.37
C PRO A 8 2.83 3.14 7.68
N ARG A 9 3.59 3.76 8.57
CA ARG A 9 3.03 4.32 9.78
C ARG A 9 2.37 5.65 9.44
N LEU A 10 1.08 5.72 9.62
CA LEU A 10 0.30 6.90 9.27
C LEU A 10 0.13 7.88 10.42
N GLY A 11 0.60 7.53 11.61
CA GLY A 11 0.57 8.40 12.78
C GLY A 11 1.24 7.70 13.95
N GLU A 12 1.56 8.46 15.00
CA GLU A 12 2.29 7.92 16.15
C GLU A 12 1.52 6.82 16.88
N SER A 13 0.20 6.93 16.91
CA SER A 13 -0.65 5.96 17.59
C SER A 13 -1.29 4.96 16.64
N VAL A 14 -0.92 4.97 15.35
CA VAL A 14 -1.48 4.07 14.36
C VAL A 14 -0.54 2.88 14.19
N ALA A 15 -0.98 1.71 14.63
CA ALA A 15 -0.18 0.48 14.54
C ALA A 15 -0.62 -0.42 13.39
N GLU A 16 -1.75 -0.14 12.78
CA GLU A 16 -2.28 -0.95 11.69
C GLU A 16 -3.16 -0.10 10.78
N GLY A 17 -3.45 -0.61 9.60
CA GLY A 17 -4.32 0.05 8.66
C GLY A 17 -5.10 -0.95 7.84
N THR A 18 -6.19 -0.50 7.25
CA THR A 18 -7.06 -1.30 6.40
C THR A 18 -6.94 -0.79 4.97
N ILE A 19 -6.82 -1.71 4.02
CA ILE A 19 -6.84 -1.32 2.61
C ILE A 19 -8.28 -0.97 2.25
N GLY A 20 -8.55 0.30 2.02
CA GLY A 20 -9.88 0.76 1.65
C GLY A 20 -10.20 0.50 0.19
N SER A 21 -9.23 0.75 -0.69
CA SER A 21 -9.37 0.44 -2.10
C SER A 21 -7.99 0.45 -2.76
N TRP A 22 -7.88 -0.29 -3.87
CA TRP A 22 -6.68 -0.28 -4.70
C TRP A 22 -6.89 0.67 -5.87
N LEU A 23 -5.96 1.61 -6.04
CA LEU A 23 -6.01 2.58 -7.15
C LEU A 23 -5.30 2.06 -8.40
N LYS A 24 -4.46 1.06 -8.23
CA LYS A 24 -3.75 0.38 -9.32
C LYS A 24 -4.02 -1.12 -9.23
N ASN A 25 -3.91 -1.80 -10.35
CA ASN A 25 -4.10 -3.24 -10.43
C ASN A 25 -2.79 -3.95 -10.70
N GLU A 26 -2.77 -5.26 -10.49
CA GLU A 26 -1.60 -6.06 -10.87
C GLU A 26 -1.34 -5.87 -12.36
N GLY A 27 -0.09 -5.61 -12.70
CA GLY A 27 0.31 -5.35 -14.07
C GLY A 27 0.37 -3.88 -14.46
N ASP A 28 -0.16 -2.98 -13.63
CA ASP A 28 -0.13 -1.56 -13.94
C ASP A 28 1.25 -0.96 -13.64
N LEU A 29 1.62 0.04 -14.46
CA LEU A 29 2.83 0.81 -14.20
C LEU A 29 2.54 1.88 -13.15
N VAL A 30 3.48 2.06 -12.24
CA VAL A 30 3.38 3.07 -11.20
C VAL A 30 4.65 3.91 -11.17
N GLU A 31 4.52 5.15 -10.73
CA GLU A 31 5.66 6.04 -10.56
C GLU A 31 5.99 6.18 -9.08
N LYS A 32 7.20 6.60 -8.78
CA LYS A 32 7.60 6.86 -7.41
C LYS A 32 6.68 7.91 -6.81
N ASP A 33 6.22 7.64 -5.59
CA ASP A 33 5.32 8.51 -4.83
C ASP A 33 3.89 8.58 -5.39
N GLU A 34 3.60 7.80 -6.43
CA GLU A 34 2.24 7.73 -6.95
C GLU A 34 1.36 6.92 -5.98
N ALA A 35 0.14 7.42 -5.71
CA ALA A 35 -0.78 6.71 -4.85
C ALA A 35 -1.24 5.42 -5.52
N ILE A 36 -1.06 4.28 -4.85
CA ILE A 36 -1.43 2.97 -5.40
C ILE A 36 -2.59 2.34 -4.67
N ALA A 37 -2.89 2.82 -3.47
CA ALA A 37 -4.01 2.31 -2.67
C ALA A 37 -4.44 3.38 -1.68
N GLU A 38 -5.66 3.23 -1.15
CA GLU A 38 -6.14 4.06 -0.06
C GLU A 38 -6.13 3.24 1.22
N ILE A 39 -5.61 3.85 2.28
CA ILE A 39 -5.51 3.23 3.60
C ILE A 39 -6.50 3.93 4.53
N ILE A 40 -7.29 3.14 5.23
CA ILE A 40 -8.26 3.65 6.18
C ILE A 40 -7.85 3.22 7.58
N THR A 41 -7.85 4.17 8.51
CA THR A 41 -7.61 3.90 9.92
C THR A 41 -8.75 4.49 10.74
N ASP A 42 -8.75 4.23 12.03
CA ASP A 42 -9.77 4.77 12.95
C ASP A 42 -9.83 6.29 12.93
N LYS A 43 -8.74 6.95 12.61
CA LYS A 43 -8.62 8.39 12.78
C LYS A 43 -8.48 9.15 11.47
N ILE A 44 -7.86 8.54 10.45
CA ILE A 44 -7.57 9.23 9.20
C ILE A 44 -7.70 8.28 8.02
N ASN A 45 -7.92 8.87 6.85
CA ASN A 45 -7.79 8.19 5.58
C ASN A 45 -6.53 8.74 4.92
N ALA A 46 -5.71 7.87 4.38
CA ALA A 46 -4.46 8.27 3.75
C ALA A 46 -4.26 7.48 2.46
N GLU A 47 -3.34 7.96 1.63
CA GLU A 47 -2.98 7.26 0.41
C GLU A 47 -1.66 6.54 0.64
N LEU A 48 -1.52 5.37 0.02
CA LEU A 48 -0.28 4.61 0.07
C LEU A 48 0.56 4.97 -1.16
N PRO A 49 1.68 5.67 -0.99
CA PRO A 49 2.52 6.01 -2.13
C PRO A 49 3.42 4.84 -2.51
N SER A 50 3.74 4.74 -3.79
CA SER A 50 4.71 3.77 -4.27
C SER A 50 6.11 4.17 -3.84
N PRO A 51 6.90 3.27 -3.26
CA PRO A 51 8.27 3.60 -2.87
C PRO A 51 9.22 3.72 -4.06
N VAL A 52 8.86 3.15 -5.20
CA VAL A 52 9.70 3.15 -6.41
C VAL A 52 8.83 3.20 -7.65
N ALA A 53 9.43 3.60 -8.75
CA ALA A 53 8.78 3.49 -10.05
C ALA A 53 8.95 2.06 -10.56
N GLY A 54 7.94 1.53 -11.22
CA GLY A 54 7.99 0.19 -11.77
C GLY A 54 6.62 -0.34 -12.11
N ARG A 55 6.48 -1.65 -12.12
CA ARG A 55 5.21 -2.31 -12.39
C ARG A 55 4.74 -3.03 -11.13
N LEU A 56 3.48 -2.82 -10.79
CA LEU A 56 2.85 -3.53 -9.67
C LEU A 56 2.63 -4.98 -10.10
N THR A 57 3.45 -5.88 -9.57
CA THR A 57 3.44 -7.27 -10.02
C THR A 57 2.54 -8.16 -9.21
N LYS A 58 2.32 -7.82 -7.92
CA LYS A 58 1.49 -8.64 -7.06
C LYS A 58 0.86 -7.80 -5.97
N ILE A 59 -0.42 -8.06 -5.71
CA ILE A 59 -1.15 -7.50 -4.58
C ILE A 59 -1.27 -8.62 -3.55
N ILE A 60 -0.63 -8.44 -2.40
CA ILE A 60 -0.59 -9.46 -1.34
C ILE A 60 -1.79 -9.30 -0.42
N VAL A 61 -2.14 -8.05 -0.09
CA VAL A 61 -3.25 -7.72 0.82
C VAL A 61 -4.40 -7.18 -0.01
N GLN A 62 -5.56 -7.76 0.14
CA GLN A 62 -6.74 -7.37 -0.62
C GLN A 62 -7.50 -6.23 0.05
N THR A 63 -8.48 -5.67 -0.67
CA THR A 63 -9.38 -4.65 -0.14
C THR A 63 -10.07 -5.17 1.12
N ASP A 64 -10.25 -4.29 2.09
CA ASP A 64 -10.89 -4.54 3.38
C ASP A 64 -10.07 -5.41 4.34
N GLU A 65 -8.84 -5.74 3.99
CA GLU A 65 -7.97 -6.44 4.93
C GLU A 65 -7.22 -5.45 5.80
N THR A 66 -7.12 -5.75 7.09
CA THR A 66 -6.38 -4.95 8.06
C THR A 66 -5.05 -5.62 8.36
N VAL A 67 -3.96 -4.87 8.26
CA VAL A 67 -2.62 -5.40 8.51
C VAL A 67 -1.82 -4.44 9.36
N ALA A 68 -0.84 -4.98 10.05
CA ALA A 68 0.05 -4.18 10.90
C ALA A 68 1.03 -3.36 10.05
N VAL A 69 1.50 -2.26 10.64
CA VAL A 69 2.57 -1.46 10.04
C VAL A 69 3.79 -2.36 9.80
N GLY A 70 4.38 -2.22 8.63
CA GLY A 70 5.53 -3.03 8.22
C GLY A 70 5.20 -4.30 7.48
N THR A 71 3.91 -4.65 7.37
CA THR A 71 3.50 -5.84 6.63
C THR A 71 3.63 -5.59 5.13
N ASP A 72 4.18 -6.55 4.40
CA ASP A 72 4.28 -6.47 2.94
C ASP A 72 2.87 -6.56 2.35
N ILE A 73 2.48 -5.58 1.56
CA ILE A 73 1.12 -5.51 0.99
C ILE A 73 1.10 -5.67 -0.51
N ALA A 74 2.21 -5.41 -1.18
CA ALA A 74 2.31 -5.56 -2.63
C ALA A 74 3.78 -5.66 -3.04
N LEU A 75 4.01 -6.04 -4.29
CA LEU A 75 5.36 -6.11 -4.87
C LEU A 75 5.40 -5.28 -6.15
N ILE A 76 6.49 -4.55 -6.32
CA ILE A 76 6.74 -3.73 -7.52
C ILE A 76 8.07 -4.14 -8.14
N GLU A 77 8.09 -4.32 -9.43
CA GLU A 77 9.34 -4.60 -10.17
C GLU A 77 9.72 -3.53 -11.14
#